data_07b530128366d12e3c5feb427fda3a25
#
_entry.id   07b530128366d12e3c5feb427fda3a25
#
_cell.length_a   1.000
_cell.length_b   1.000
_cell.length_c   1.000
_cell.angle_alpha   90.00
_cell.angle_beta   90.00
_cell.angle_gamma   90.00
#
_symmetry.space_group_name_H-M   'P 1'
#
loop_
_entity.id
_entity.type
_entity.pdbx_description
1 polymer ?
#
loop_
_entity_poly.entity_id
_entity_poly.type
_entity_poly.pdbx_seq_one_letter_code
_entity_poly.pdbx_strand_id
1 'polypeptide(L)'
;MSSLTSTQTASAMYNRAKNIASGKIDLEVSGMTVMGILFLGFFYMIISSIGMNIYSKCDAMKGQPIQENLNKYLAATLTIGLTIPFTLLMTKFVKNEGVAFALIYSIMGLVGSAAALNWTMKCDNAKQSEKGFAGFSVFLFTSTLLISMFLMRPKRTIY
;
A
#
# COMPACT_ATOMS: atom_id res chain seq x y z
N MET A 1 -5.35 6.38 33.62
CA MET A 1 -5.00 5.84 32.31
C MET A 1 -6.28 5.62 31.53
N SER A 2 -6.76 6.61 30.78
CA SER A 2 -7.99 6.49 29.98
C SER A 2 -7.62 5.85 28.65
N SER A 3 -8.03 4.60 28.46
CA SER A 3 -8.02 3.94 27.15
C SER A 3 -8.98 4.72 26.25
N LEU A 4 -8.45 5.48 25.31
CA LEU A 4 -9.24 6.02 24.21
C LEU A 4 -9.88 4.83 23.51
N THR A 5 -11.20 4.69 23.64
CA THR A 5 -11.95 3.64 22.98
C THR A 5 -11.87 3.83 21.48
N SER A 6 -11.88 2.75 20.70
CA SER A 6 -11.82 2.78 19.21
C SER A 6 -12.86 3.71 18.59
N THR A 7 -14.00 3.89 19.25
CA THR A 7 -15.10 4.78 18.88
C THR A 7 -14.70 6.27 18.97
N GLN A 8 -13.91 6.64 19.99
CA GLN A 8 -13.41 8.02 20.12
C GLN A 8 -12.40 8.36 19.04
N THR A 9 -11.56 7.40 18.65
CA THR A 9 -10.60 7.58 17.55
C THR A 9 -11.31 7.74 16.20
N ALA A 10 -12.33 6.93 15.92
CA ALA A 10 -13.11 7.02 14.71
C ALA A 10 -13.90 8.34 14.59
N SER A 11 -14.51 8.81 15.69
CA SER A 11 -15.22 10.09 15.73
C SER A 11 -14.28 11.29 15.56
N ALA A 12 -13.08 11.22 16.12
CA ALA A 12 -12.06 12.25 15.96
C ALA A 12 -11.56 12.32 14.51
N MET A 13 -11.35 11.16 13.84
CA MET A 13 -11.00 11.09 12.43
C MET A 13 -12.12 11.66 11.54
N TYR A 14 -13.37 11.30 11.82
CA TYR A 14 -14.51 11.82 11.05
C TYR A 14 -14.65 13.33 11.18
N ASN A 15 -14.56 13.89 12.41
CA ASN A 15 -14.64 15.33 12.64
C ASN A 15 -13.48 16.07 11.98
N ARG A 16 -12.29 15.49 11.95
CA ARG A 16 -11.13 16.04 11.27
C ARG A 16 -11.34 16.05 9.76
N ALA A 17 -11.81 14.96 9.17
CA ALA A 17 -12.14 14.87 7.76
C ALA A 17 -13.21 15.91 7.37
N LYS A 18 -14.25 16.07 8.20
CA LYS A 18 -15.29 17.08 8.00
C LYS A 18 -14.74 18.51 8.05
N ASN A 19 -13.85 18.82 8.98
CA ASN A 19 -13.23 20.14 9.09
C ASN A 19 -12.31 20.47 7.92
N ILE A 20 -11.63 19.46 7.38
CA ILE A 20 -10.82 19.56 6.17
C ILE A 20 -11.73 19.84 4.95
N ALA A 21 -12.77 19.01 4.78
CA ALA A 21 -13.74 19.18 3.69
C ALA A 21 -14.46 20.53 3.71
N SER A 22 -14.63 21.14 4.89
CA SER A 22 -15.24 22.47 5.06
C SER A 22 -14.24 23.65 4.94
N GLY A 23 -12.96 23.37 4.61
CA GLY A 23 -11.93 24.42 4.47
C GLY A 23 -11.51 25.11 5.77
N LYS A 24 -11.90 24.58 6.94
CA LYS A 24 -11.55 25.14 8.25
C LYS A 24 -10.12 24.85 8.71
N ILE A 25 -9.46 23.91 8.05
CA ILE A 25 -8.08 23.51 8.36
C ILE A 25 -7.30 23.51 7.05
N ASP A 26 -6.33 24.40 6.94
CA ASP A 26 -5.34 24.39 5.86
C ASP A 26 -4.31 23.28 6.13
N LEU A 27 -4.18 22.37 5.18
CA LEU A 27 -3.22 21.29 5.23
C LEU A 27 -2.00 21.61 4.37
N GLU A 28 -0.88 21.89 5.02
CA GLU A 28 0.41 21.91 4.34
C GLU A 28 0.85 20.47 4.05
N VAL A 29 0.95 20.10 2.80
CA VAL A 29 1.47 18.80 2.34
C VAL A 29 2.99 18.89 2.27
N SER A 30 3.69 18.01 3.00
CA SER A 30 5.12 17.84 2.80
C SER A 30 5.38 17.20 1.44
N GLY A 31 6.14 17.86 0.57
CA GLY A 31 6.52 17.34 -0.75
C GLY A 31 7.18 15.95 -0.67
N MET A 32 7.98 15.71 0.37
CA MET A 32 8.63 14.42 0.59
C MET A 32 7.63 13.30 0.86
N THR A 33 6.56 13.56 1.59
CA THR A 33 5.49 12.58 1.86
C THR A 33 4.74 12.20 0.58
N VAL A 34 4.41 13.20 -0.26
CA VAL A 34 3.74 12.97 -1.55
C VAL A 34 4.63 12.13 -2.47
N MET A 35 5.91 12.48 -2.57
CA MET A 35 6.86 11.73 -3.38
C MET A 35 7.01 10.28 -2.90
N GLY A 36 7.07 10.05 -1.59
CA GLY A 36 7.13 8.70 -1.02
C GLY A 36 5.90 7.86 -1.38
N ILE A 37 4.70 8.43 -1.26
CA ILE A 37 3.44 7.74 -1.60
C ILE A 37 3.35 7.47 -3.10
N LEU A 38 3.74 8.42 -3.94
CA LEU A 38 3.81 8.24 -5.39
C LEU A 38 4.78 7.12 -5.77
N PHE A 39 5.95 7.09 -5.15
CA PHE A 39 6.93 6.03 -5.37
C PHE A 39 6.38 4.65 -5.00
N LEU A 40 5.77 4.50 -3.83
CA LEU A 40 5.16 3.24 -3.40
C LEU A 40 4.01 2.81 -4.33
N GLY A 41 3.16 3.75 -4.74
CA GLY A 41 2.07 3.48 -5.68
C GLY A 41 2.56 3.03 -7.05
N PHE A 42 3.57 3.72 -7.58
CA PHE A 42 4.19 3.38 -8.87
C PHE A 42 4.88 2.01 -8.81
N PHE A 43 5.60 1.76 -7.72
CA PHE A 43 6.27 0.48 -7.51
C PHE A 43 5.27 -0.68 -7.39
N TYR A 44 4.15 -0.43 -6.69
CA TYR A 44 3.06 -1.39 -6.58
C TYR A 44 2.43 -1.70 -7.94
N MET A 45 2.24 -0.69 -8.80
CA MET A 45 1.75 -0.86 -10.17
C MET A 45 2.61 -1.82 -10.98
N ILE A 46 3.93 -1.60 -10.94
CA ILE A 46 4.88 -2.42 -11.70
C ILE A 46 4.81 -3.88 -11.23
N ILE A 47 4.91 -4.12 -9.92
CA ILE A 47 4.92 -5.49 -9.41
C ILE A 47 3.59 -6.22 -9.62
N SER A 48 2.47 -5.51 -9.50
CA SER A 48 1.14 -6.09 -9.78
C SER A 48 0.98 -6.44 -11.26
N SER A 49 1.46 -5.59 -12.16
CA SER A 49 1.43 -5.84 -13.61
C SER A 49 2.31 -7.04 -13.98
N ILE A 50 3.50 -7.15 -13.40
CA ILE A 50 4.38 -8.32 -13.58
C ILE A 50 3.67 -9.58 -13.08
N GLY A 51 3.11 -9.56 -11.88
CA GLY A 51 2.41 -10.70 -11.29
C GLY A 51 1.26 -11.18 -12.16
N MET A 52 0.37 -10.27 -12.59
CA MET A 52 -0.76 -10.61 -13.47
C MET A 52 -0.30 -11.16 -14.83
N ASN A 53 0.77 -10.59 -15.42
CA ASN A 53 1.31 -11.07 -16.68
C ASN A 53 1.87 -12.51 -16.55
N ILE A 54 2.57 -12.81 -15.46
CA ILE A 54 3.09 -14.14 -15.19
C ILE A 54 1.93 -15.12 -14.95
N TYR A 55 0.95 -14.75 -14.13
CA TYR A 55 -0.23 -15.55 -13.88
C TYR A 55 -0.98 -15.92 -15.18
N SER A 56 -1.15 -14.96 -16.08
CA SER A 56 -1.87 -15.17 -17.35
C SER A 56 -1.18 -16.19 -18.26
N LYS A 57 0.14 -16.29 -18.17
CA LYS A 57 0.99 -17.18 -19.01
C LYS A 57 1.34 -18.51 -18.35
N CYS A 58 0.95 -18.72 -17.11
CA CYS A 58 1.35 -19.89 -16.33
C CYS A 58 0.15 -20.82 -16.10
N ASP A 59 0.09 -21.90 -16.88
CA ASP A 59 -1.02 -22.87 -16.77
C ASP A 59 -1.01 -23.62 -15.44
N ALA A 60 0.14 -23.79 -14.81
CA ALA A 60 0.26 -24.44 -13.51
C ALA A 60 -0.47 -23.70 -12.37
N MET A 61 -0.81 -22.40 -12.57
CA MET A 61 -1.54 -21.59 -11.59
C MET A 61 -3.04 -21.51 -11.86
N LYS A 62 -3.46 -21.83 -13.09
CA LYS A 62 -4.86 -21.81 -13.49
C LYS A 62 -5.64 -22.94 -12.80
N GLY A 63 -6.89 -22.62 -12.40
CA GLY A 63 -7.74 -23.60 -11.71
C GLY A 63 -7.48 -23.75 -10.21
N GLN A 64 -6.51 -23.03 -9.64
CA GLN A 64 -6.32 -22.98 -8.19
C GLN A 64 -7.10 -21.78 -7.60
N PRO A 65 -8.14 -22.01 -6.75
CA PRO A 65 -9.00 -20.91 -6.25
C PRO A 65 -8.23 -19.80 -5.55
N ILE A 66 -7.18 -20.13 -4.79
CA ILE A 66 -6.36 -19.16 -4.08
C ILE A 66 -5.60 -18.27 -5.06
N GLN A 67 -5.03 -18.84 -6.11
CA GLN A 67 -4.25 -18.09 -7.10
C GLN A 67 -5.16 -17.20 -7.95
N GLU A 68 -6.33 -17.68 -8.30
CA GLU A 68 -7.35 -16.89 -8.99
C GLU A 68 -7.81 -15.69 -8.16
N ASN A 69 -8.08 -15.90 -6.86
CA ASN A 69 -8.45 -14.83 -5.94
C ASN A 69 -7.32 -13.80 -5.75
N LEU A 70 -6.08 -14.24 -5.69
CA LEU A 70 -4.92 -13.34 -5.64
C LEU A 70 -4.79 -12.52 -6.92
N ASN A 71 -5.02 -13.12 -8.09
CA ASN A 71 -5.01 -12.38 -9.35
C ASN A 71 -6.14 -11.33 -9.41
N LYS A 72 -7.35 -11.68 -8.98
CA LYS A 72 -8.47 -10.73 -8.85
C LYS A 72 -8.15 -9.61 -7.85
N TYR A 73 -7.52 -9.96 -6.74
CA TYR A 73 -7.06 -8.97 -5.76
C TYR A 73 -6.05 -8.00 -6.39
N LEU A 74 -5.04 -8.49 -7.12
CA LEU A 74 -4.07 -7.63 -7.79
C LEU A 74 -4.73 -6.70 -8.81
N ALA A 75 -5.69 -7.20 -9.60
CA ALA A 75 -6.42 -6.40 -10.57
C ALA A 75 -7.26 -5.30 -9.90
N ALA A 76 -7.98 -5.63 -8.83
CA ALA A 76 -8.80 -4.67 -8.09
C ALA A 76 -7.93 -3.60 -7.39
N THR A 77 -6.85 -4.01 -6.74
CA THR A 77 -5.98 -3.11 -5.99
C THR A 77 -5.06 -2.28 -6.89
N LEU A 78 -4.83 -2.68 -8.14
CA LEU A 78 -4.13 -1.87 -9.14
C LEU A 78 -4.82 -0.53 -9.35
N THR A 79 -6.15 -0.54 -9.48
CA THR A 79 -6.95 0.68 -9.62
C THR A 79 -6.83 1.59 -8.39
N ILE A 80 -6.86 0.99 -7.18
CA ILE A 80 -6.66 1.72 -5.93
C ILE A 80 -5.24 2.30 -5.86
N GLY A 81 -4.23 1.51 -6.26
CA GLY A 81 -2.84 1.93 -6.32
C GLY A 81 -2.59 3.15 -7.20
N LEU A 82 -3.39 3.32 -8.26
CA LEU A 82 -3.36 4.47 -9.16
C LEU A 82 -4.14 5.67 -8.62
N THR A 83 -5.35 5.44 -8.12
CA THR A 83 -6.28 6.52 -7.76
C THR A 83 -5.87 7.25 -6.49
N ILE A 84 -5.34 6.55 -5.47
CA ILE A 84 -4.96 7.17 -4.20
C ILE A 84 -3.87 8.25 -4.37
N PRO A 85 -2.71 8.01 -5.02
CA PRO A 85 -1.71 9.04 -5.20
C PRO A 85 -2.23 10.25 -5.97
N PHE A 86 -3.06 10.01 -6.98
CA PHE A 86 -3.65 11.07 -7.79
C PHE A 86 -4.64 11.92 -6.99
N THR A 87 -5.47 11.27 -6.17
CA THR A 87 -6.42 11.97 -5.28
C THR A 87 -5.68 12.79 -4.24
N LEU A 88 -4.59 12.27 -3.66
CA LEU A 88 -3.77 12.98 -2.68
C LEU A 88 -3.11 14.22 -3.28
N LEU A 89 -2.62 14.16 -4.52
CA LEU A 89 -2.08 15.29 -5.25
C LEU A 89 -3.13 16.39 -5.47
N MET A 90 -4.36 15.98 -5.82
CA MET A 90 -5.44 16.92 -6.12
C MET A 90 -6.05 17.57 -4.87
N THR A 91 -6.08 16.86 -3.74
CA THR A 91 -6.78 17.32 -2.54
C THR A 91 -5.91 18.02 -1.51
N LYS A 92 -4.61 18.15 -1.74
CA LYS A 92 -3.64 18.71 -0.77
C LYS A 92 -3.74 18.08 0.63
N PHE A 93 -4.23 16.85 0.70
CA PHE A 93 -4.32 16.11 1.96
C PHE A 93 -2.94 15.67 2.42
N VAL A 94 -2.67 15.75 3.71
CA VAL A 94 -1.69 14.87 4.39
C VAL A 94 -0.40 15.50 4.90
N LYS A 95 -0.47 16.20 6.00
CA LYS A 95 0.73 16.38 6.85
C LYS A 95 0.94 15.22 7.85
N ASN A 96 -0.15 14.63 8.36
CA ASN A 96 -0.08 13.60 9.43
C ASN A 96 -0.54 12.19 9.01
N GLU A 97 -1.06 12.01 7.83
CA GLU A 97 -1.67 10.74 7.39
C GLU A 97 -0.79 9.94 6.43
N GLY A 98 0.38 10.49 6.05
CA GLY A 98 1.34 9.82 5.18
C GLY A 98 1.78 8.46 5.72
N VAL A 99 1.89 8.31 7.05
CA VAL A 99 2.23 7.02 7.68
C VAL A 99 1.10 6.01 7.52
N ALA A 100 -0.18 6.44 7.59
CA ALA A 100 -1.32 5.57 7.37
C ALA A 100 -1.40 5.08 5.91
N PHE A 101 -1.15 5.98 4.95
CA PHE A 101 -1.08 5.60 3.54
C PHE A 101 0.12 4.68 3.25
N ALA A 102 1.29 4.95 3.82
CA ALA A 102 2.45 4.08 3.70
C ALA A 102 2.16 2.68 4.27
N LEU A 103 1.42 2.59 5.37
CA LEU A 103 0.98 1.31 5.93
C LEU A 103 0.05 0.55 4.96
N ILE A 104 -0.98 1.23 4.41
CA ILE A 104 -1.91 0.62 3.45
C ILE A 104 -1.16 0.11 2.23
N TYR A 105 -0.29 0.94 1.61
CA TYR A 105 0.51 0.53 0.47
C TYR A 105 1.48 -0.60 0.79
N SER A 106 2.02 -0.62 2.00
CA SER A 106 2.92 -1.69 2.43
C SER A 106 2.20 -3.03 2.54
N ILE A 107 0.98 -3.05 3.08
CA ILE A 107 0.16 -4.27 3.18
C ILE A 107 -0.23 -4.75 1.78
N MET A 108 -0.78 -3.87 0.94
CA MET A 108 -1.15 -4.18 -0.44
C MET A 108 0.06 -4.68 -1.24
N GLY A 109 1.17 -3.97 -1.12
CA GLY A 109 2.41 -4.27 -1.82
C GLY A 109 3.03 -5.58 -1.36
N LEU A 110 2.98 -5.89 -0.06
CA LEU A 110 3.49 -7.16 0.48
C LEU A 110 2.68 -8.35 -0.06
N VAL A 111 1.35 -8.28 -0.06
CA VAL A 111 0.50 -9.33 -0.61
C VAL A 111 0.74 -9.50 -2.12
N GLY A 112 0.79 -8.40 -2.86
CA GLY A 112 1.01 -8.42 -4.31
C GLY A 112 2.41 -8.92 -4.70
N SER A 113 3.45 -8.47 -4.01
CA SER A 113 4.82 -8.90 -4.28
C SER A 113 5.08 -10.35 -3.85
N ALA A 114 4.48 -10.81 -2.74
CA ALA A 114 4.55 -12.20 -2.33
C ALA A 114 3.85 -13.14 -3.34
N ALA A 115 2.68 -12.74 -3.86
CA ALA A 115 2.00 -13.48 -4.92
C ALA A 115 2.85 -13.52 -6.20
N ALA A 116 3.36 -12.37 -6.66
CA ALA A 116 4.23 -12.29 -7.83
C ALA A 116 5.49 -13.13 -7.66
N LEU A 117 6.14 -13.10 -6.49
CA LEU A 117 7.31 -13.92 -6.19
C LEU A 117 6.99 -15.41 -6.26
N ASN A 118 5.89 -15.84 -5.64
CA ASN A 118 5.44 -17.24 -5.70
C ASN A 118 5.20 -17.69 -7.15
N TRP A 119 4.58 -16.84 -7.98
CA TRP A 119 4.35 -17.16 -9.39
C TRP A 119 5.63 -17.19 -10.21
N THR A 120 6.55 -16.23 -9.99
CA THR A 120 7.85 -16.24 -10.69
C THR A 120 8.71 -17.45 -10.33
N MET A 121 8.56 -17.99 -9.13
CA MET A 121 9.31 -19.18 -8.69
C MET A 121 8.73 -20.48 -9.23
N LYS A 122 7.41 -20.54 -9.47
CA LYS A 122 6.71 -21.74 -9.93
C LYS A 122 6.52 -21.81 -11.44
N CYS A 123 6.68 -20.70 -12.14
CA CYS A 123 6.48 -20.62 -13.58
C CYS A 123 7.81 -20.54 -14.32
N ASP A 124 8.07 -21.53 -15.18
CA ASP A 124 9.32 -21.63 -15.94
C ASP A 124 9.52 -20.48 -16.93
N ASN A 125 8.44 -19.86 -17.38
CA ASN A 125 8.45 -18.72 -18.29
C ASN A 125 8.86 -17.39 -17.66
N ALA A 126 9.05 -17.34 -16.34
CA ALA A 126 9.43 -16.12 -15.64
C ALA A 126 10.93 -15.83 -15.83
N LYS A 127 11.24 -14.59 -16.26
CA LYS A 127 12.62 -14.14 -16.45
C LYS A 127 13.33 -13.98 -15.09
N GLN A 128 14.64 -14.16 -15.09
CA GLN A 128 15.46 -13.96 -13.87
C GLN A 128 15.33 -12.54 -13.31
N SER A 129 15.20 -11.53 -14.17
CA SER A 129 14.97 -10.15 -13.74
C SER A 129 13.62 -9.97 -13.02
N GLU A 130 12.57 -10.67 -13.45
CA GLU A 130 11.25 -10.62 -12.80
C GLU A 130 11.28 -11.27 -11.42
N LYS A 131 12.03 -12.37 -11.26
CA LYS A 131 12.28 -13.02 -9.96
C LYS A 131 13.03 -12.10 -9.00
N GLY A 132 14.10 -11.47 -9.49
CA GLY A 132 14.88 -10.50 -8.71
C GLY A 132 14.07 -9.29 -8.29
N PHE A 133 13.27 -8.73 -9.22
CA PHE A 133 12.41 -7.59 -8.93
C PHE A 133 11.30 -7.95 -7.94
N ALA A 134 10.68 -9.12 -8.05
CA ALA A 134 9.67 -9.59 -7.10
C ALA A 134 10.25 -9.78 -5.70
N GLY A 135 11.44 -10.38 -5.58
CA GLY A 135 12.14 -10.53 -4.30
C GLY A 135 12.49 -9.18 -3.66
N PHE A 136 13.03 -8.25 -4.45
CA PHE A 136 13.30 -6.88 -3.99
C PHE A 136 12.03 -6.15 -3.55
N SER A 137 10.92 -6.36 -4.25
CA SER A 137 9.62 -5.76 -3.88
C SER A 137 9.13 -6.27 -2.54
N VAL A 138 9.23 -7.57 -2.27
CA VAL A 138 8.89 -8.14 -0.95
C VAL A 138 9.72 -7.49 0.15
N PHE A 139 11.03 -7.35 -0.05
CA PHE A 139 11.91 -6.69 0.91
C PHE A 139 11.51 -5.23 1.15
N LEU A 140 11.28 -4.48 0.08
CA LEU A 140 10.91 -3.06 0.14
C LEU A 140 9.58 -2.86 0.91
N PHE A 141 8.54 -3.60 0.57
CA PHE A 141 7.24 -3.45 1.22
C PHE A 141 7.25 -3.96 2.67
N THR A 142 8.02 -5.00 2.98
CA THR A 142 8.22 -5.47 4.36
C THR A 142 8.93 -4.40 5.21
N SER A 143 10.00 -3.81 4.68
CA SER A 143 10.74 -2.75 5.37
C SER A 143 9.86 -1.52 5.60
N THR A 144 9.09 -1.10 4.59
CA THR A 144 8.16 0.03 4.72
C THR A 144 7.06 -0.27 5.73
N LEU A 145 6.54 -1.50 5.78
CA LEU A 145 5.54 -1.93 6.76
C LEU A 145 6.09 -1.80 8.19
N LEU A 146 7.28 -2.32 8.43
CA LEU A 146 7.92 -2.25 9.75
C LEU A 146 8.15 -0.80 10.18
N ILE A 147 8.71 0.03 9.30
CA ILE A 147 8.95 1.45 9.58
C ILE A 147 7.62 2.16 9.89
N SER A 148 6.57 1.93 9.09
CA SER A 148 5.26 2.54 9.30
C SER A 148 4.65 2.13 10.64
N MET A 149 4.78 0.87 11.03
CA MET A 149 4.32 0.39 12.35
C MET A 149 5.08 1.04 13.50
N PHE A 150 6.39 1.25 13.36
CA PHE A 150 7.18 1.95 14.38
C PHE A 150 6.80 3.42 14.50
N LEU A 151 6.55 4.10 13.39
CA LEU A 151 6.17 5.51 13.37
C LEU A 151 4.74 5.76 13.88
N MET A 152 3.86 4.76 13.80
CA MET A 152 2.50 4.84 14.34
C MET A 152 2.41 4.65 15.86
N ARG A 153 3.51 4.28 16.54
CA ARG A 153 3.47 4.14 18.01
C ARG A 153 3.12 5.50 18.64
N PRO A 154 2.09 5.54 19.52
CA PRO A 154 1.76 6.76 20.22
C PRO A 154 2.99 7.21 21.03
N LYS A 155 3.41 8.45 20.86
CA LYS A 155 4.43 9.04 21.76
C LYS A 155 3.88 8.91 23.19
N ARG A 156 4.49 8.09 24.03
CA ARG A 156 4.25 8.12 25.47
C ARG A 156 4.67 9.51 25.95
N THR A 157 3.71 10.38 26.20
CA THR A 157 3.94 11.57 27.01
C THR A 157 4.22 11.05 28.42
N ILE A 158 5.48 11.05 28.78
CA ILE A 158 5.93 10.88 30.17
C ILE A 158 5.62 12.22 30.83
N TYR A 159 4.54 12.26 31.63
CA TYR A 159 4.29 13.30 32.61
C TYR A 159 4.92 12.87 33.92
#